data_038ab82f657bddcb55786551e51e7ebc
#
_entry.id   038ab82f657bddcb55786551e51e7ebc
#
_cell.length_a   1.000
_cell.length_b   1.000
_cell.length_c   1.000
_cell.angle_alpha   90.00
_cell.angle_beta   90.00
_cell.angle_gamma   90.00
#
_symmetry.space_group_name_H-M   'P 1'
#
loop_
_entity.id
_entity.type
_entity.pdbx_description
1 polymer ?
#
loop_
_entity_poly.entity_id
_entity_poly.type
_entity_poly.pdbx_seq_one_letter_code
_entity_poly.pdbx_strand_id
1 'polypeptide(L)'
;LLNALNSGTAIVSYIGHGSPYQLAQERLLDMNRGDINRINTGNKLPIWIVGTCSFGHFDDPISESFAEELIREPMNAASMVISTTRPITVTGNERYTEDLFEAIFFNNSVSESKVGILLQSIKDGTSEAQYFHLLGDPAMQLPIPKDTLVNINISPDTLKTLETGTYTGIQNITNSAGYGYVSLLDADKDITREYDIQSETYSLSYTLPGATLFRGQFSFSDLSISGQIRVPEDISYSTKPAKLLMYINDEQNEARAVINTIQLAGGEATTDNFGPQISFENMNGTRLEADDHLIENDNLIIRISDPLGINLTNEPGHEITITNLNLSNSLIVTDDFLYDQNSITTGKIDFDINDKFIHLKVKAWDNANNPSEKEIKLFRTEENKLKIYNVFNFPNPFKNKTQFSFEVTQDFDLKLDVYSLGGRRIKSIEKFNLPAGFNVLDWNGRDAFENEIANGVYIYRLKAKMVTQLYHILVVVQNINE
;
A
#
# COMPACT_ATOMS: atom_id res chain seq x y z
N LEU A 1 -11.27 -4.80 11.61
CA LEU A 1 -11.54 -5.71 10.50
C LEU A 1 -11.34 -5.03 9.15
N LEU A 2 -12.08 -3.94 8.83
CA LEU A 2 -12.01 -3.26 7.52
C LEU A 2 -10.59 -2.79 7.19
N ASN A 3 -9.86 -2.22 8.13
CA ASN A 3 -8.47 -1.79 7.90
C ASN A 3 -7.58 -2.98 7.51
N ALA A 4 -7.68 -4.11 8.23
CA ALA A 4 -6.90 -5.31 7.90
C ALA A 4 -7.28 -5.91 6.53
N LEU A 5 -8.56 -5.88 6.16
CA LEU A 5 -9.02 -6.29 4.84
C LEU A 5 -8.41 -5.39 3.75
N ASN A 6 -8.52 -4.08 3.90
CA ASN A 6 -8.12 -3.11 2.90
C ASN A 6 -6.59 -3.03 2.75
N SER A 7 -5.82 -3.24 3.83
CA SER A 7 -4.35 -3.36 3.76
C SER A 7 -3.87 -4.64 3.09
N GLY A 8 -4.75 -5.64 2.98
CA GLY A 8 -4.48 -6.92 2.34
C GLY A 8 -4.34 -8.06 3.34
N THR A 9 -5.20 -9.04 3.19
CA THR A 9 -5.28 -10.26 4.00
C THR A 9 -5.44 -11.44 3.07
N ALA A 10 -4.64 -12.51 3.25
CA ALA A 10 -4.74 -13.70 2.39
C ALA A 10 -5.97 -14.54 2.74
N ILE A 11 -6.27 -14.70 4.02
CA ILE A 11 -7.39 -15.51 4.51
C ILE A 11 -8.14 -14.73 5.59
N VAL A 12 -9.45 -14.67 5.45
CA VAL A 12 -10.38 -14.22 6.48
C VAL A 12 -11.09 -15.43 7.06
N SER A 13 -10.87 -15.71 8.32
CA SER A 13 -11.57 -16.79 9.01
C SER A 13 -12.52 -16.23 10.06
N TYR A 14 -13.74 -16.71 10.06
CA TYR A 14 -14.75 -16.36 11.05
C TYR A 14 -15.52 -17.60 11.50
N ILE A 15 -15.59 -17.81 12.80
CA ILE A 15 -16.44 -18.81 13.43
C ILE A 15 -17.33 -18.11 14.45
N GLY A 16 -18.65 -18.30 14.35
CA GLY A 16 -19.57 -17.67 15.26
C GLY A 16 -20.99 -17.62 14.71
N HIS A 17 -21.84 -16.79 15.32
CA HIS A 17 -23.19 -16.57 14.84
C HIS A 17 -23.20 -15.73 13.58
N GLY A 18 -24.16 -15.99 12.69
CA GLY A 18 -24.39 -15.21 11.49
C GLY A 18 -25.73 -15.53 10.83
N SER A 19 -25.97 -14.89 9.71
CA SER A 19 -27.14 -15.06 8.88
C SER A 19 -26.76 -14.82 7.41
N PRO A 20 -27.67 -14.98 6.44
CA PRO A 20 -27.35 -14.61 5.06
C PRO A 20 -26.87 -13.18 4.87
N TYR A 21 -27.18 -12.26 5.79
CA TYR A 21 -26.96 -10.83 5.62
C TYR A 21 -25.91 -10.24 6.54
N GLN A 22 -25.43 -10.99 7.57
CA GLN A 22 -24.51 -10.42 8.56
C GLN A 22 -23.63 -11.48 9.23
N LEU A 23 -22.46 -11.02 9.70
CA LEU A 23 -21.62 -11.73 10.66
C LEU A 23 -21.82 -11.14 12.06
N ALA A 24 -22.00 -12.02 13.03
CA ALA A 24 -22.30 -11.75 14.43
C ALA A 24 -23.64 -11.04 14.68
N GLN A 25 -24.20 -11.22 15.86
CA GLN A 25 -25.38 -10.46 16.32
C GLN A 25 -25.07 -8.97 16.45
N GLU A 26 -23.84 -8.65 16.82
CA GLU A 26 -23.31 -7.29 16.98
C GLU A 26 -23.04 -6.61 15.62
N ARG A 27 -23.36 -7.29 14.52
CA ARG A 27 -23.18 -6.79 13.15
C ARG A 27 -21.73 -6.39 12.85
N LEU A 28 -20.81 -7.33 13.04
CA LEU A 28 -19.41 -7.14 12.66
C LEU A 28 -19.27 -6.72 11.19
N LEU A 29 -20.04 -7.39 10.31
CA LEU A 29 -20.33 -6.96 8.94
C LEU A 29 -21.83 -7.12 8.70
N ASP A 30 -22.45 -6.21 7.96
CA ASP A 30 -23.89 -6.18 7.69
C ASP A 30 -24.16 -5.68 6.27
N MET A 31 -24.75 -6.52 5.43
CA MET A 31 -25.15 -6.21 4.06
C MET A 31 -26.11 -5.02 4.00
N ASN A 32 -27.10 -4.98 4.90
CA ASN A 32 -28.10 -3.90 4.93
C ASN A 32 -27.51 -2.55 5.38
N ARG A 33 -26.36 -2.56 6.06
CA ARG A 33 -25.59 -1.34 6.38
C ARG A 33 -24.75 -0.87 5.19
N GLY A 34 -24.63 -1.67 4.14
CA GLY A 34 -23.79 -1.39 2.96
C GLY A 34 -22.30 -1.53 3.24
N ASP A 35 -21.91 -2.43 4.12
CA ASP A 35 -20.49 -2.60 4.50
C ASP A 35 -19.63 -3.09 3.34
N ILE A 36 -20.20 -3.72 2.33
CA ILE A 36 -19.49 -4.10 1.11
C ILE A 36 -18.80 -2.89 0.46
N ASN A 37 -19.47 -1.74 0.45
CA ASN A 37 -18.92 -0.50 -0.13
C ASN A 37 -17.74 0.09 0.67
N ARG A 38 -17.46 -0.45 1.86
CA ARG A 38 -16.34 -0.06 2.72
C ARG A 38 -15.15 -1.00 2.58
N ILE A 39 -15.34 -2.12 1.91
CA ILE A 39 -14.28 -3.07 1.57
C ILE A 39 -13.62 -2.58 0.29
N ASN A 40 -12.34 -2.29 0.36
CA ASN A 40 -11.52 -1.82 -0.76
C ASN A 40 -10.19 -2.58 -0.77
N THR A 41 -10.24 -3.84 -1.16
CA THR A 41 -9.07 -4.73 -1.22
C THR A 41 -8.27 -4.57 -2.51
N GLY A 42 -8.87 -3.99 -3.54
CA GLY A 42 -8.29 -3.93 -4.87
C GLY A 42 -7.88 -5.34 -5.33
N ASN A 43 -6.66 -5.48 -5.85
CA ASN A 43 -6.12 -6.76 -6.32
C ASN A 43 -5.72 -7.74 -5.19
N LYS A 44 -5.79 -7.34 -3.92
CA LYS A 44 -5.45 -8.17 -2.76
C LYS A 44 -6.68 -8.95 -2.28
N LEU A 45 -7.21 -9.82 -3.11
CA LEU A 45 -8.47 -10.52 -2.87
C LEU A 45 -8.31 -11.65 -1.85
N PRO A 46 -8.91 -11.57 -0.64
CA PRO A 46 -8.83 -12.62 0.36
C PRO A 46 -9.66 -13.85 0.00
N ILE A 47 -9.30 -14.96 0.62
CA ILE A 47 -10.13 -16.15 0.73
C ILE A 47 -10.94 -16.03 2.01
N TRP A 48 -12.26 -16.17 1.94
CA TRP A 48 -13.12 -16.18 3.12
C TRP A 48 -13.49 -17.59 3.53
N ILE A 49 -13.24 -17.92 4.78
CA ILE A 49 -13.64 -19.18 5.43
C ILE A 49 -14.60 -18.79 6.56
N VAL A 50 -15.90 -18.94 6.31
CA VAL A 50 -16.94 -18.42 7.20
C VAL A 50 -17.78 -19.55 7.73
N GLY A 51 -17.43 -20.02 8.92
CA GLY A 51 -18.13 -21.03 9.69
C GLY A 51 -19.26 -20.40 10.50
N THR A 52 -20.42 -20.23 9.90
CA THR A 52 -21.63 -19.68 10.56
C THR A 52 -22.90 -20.15 9.85
N CYS A 53 -24.07 -19.88 10.43
CA CYS A 53 -25.35 -20.30 9.88
C CYS A 53 -25.70 -19.51 8.60
N SER A 54 -25.90 -20.21 7.48
CA SER A 54 -26.56 -19.71 6.27
C SER A 54 -25.91 -18.48 5.59
N PHE A 55 -24.68 -18.14 5.91
CA PHE A 55 -24.00 -16.98 5.31
C PHE A 55 -23.82 -17.10 3.79
N GLY A 56 -23.64 -18.33 3.28
CA GLY A 56 -23.55 -18.65 1.86
C GLY A 56 -24.85 -19.23 1.30
N HIS A 57 -26.01 -18.74 1.69
CA HIS A 57 -27.35 -19.21 1.27
C HIS A 57 -27.68 -18.78 -0.16
N PHE A 58 -26.94 -19.30 -1.14
CA PHE A 58 -27.04 -18.92 -2.57
C PHE A 58 -28.28 -19.50 -3.30
N ASP A 59 -29.01 -20.40 -2.68
CA ASP A 59 -30.18 -21.05 -3.28
C ASP A 59 -31.51 -20.42 -2.86
N ASP A 60 -31.51 -19.22 -2.29
CA ASP A 60 -32.68 -18.41 -2.05
C ASP A 60 -33.03 -17.64 -3.35
N PRO A 61 -34.20 -17.91 -3.98
CA PRO A 61 -34.57 -17.22 -5.22
C PRO A 61 -35.05 -15.77 -5.03
N ILE A 62 -35.18 -15.31 -3.78
CA ILE A 62 -35.76 -14.01 -3.45
C ILE A 62 -34.71 -13.00 -3.00
N SER A 63 -33.69 -13.47 -2.29
CA SER A 63 -32.68 -12.62 -1.67
C SER A 63 -31.28 -13.15 -1.88
N GLU A 64 -30.34 -12.24 -2.07
CA GLU A 64 -28.92 -12.53 -2.19
C GLU A 64 -28.28 -12.60 -0.80
N SER A 65 -27.33 -13.50 -0.63
CA SER A 65 -26.52 -13.59 0.59
C SER A 65 -25.30 -12.67 0.53
N PHE A 66 -24.74 -12.31 1.69
CA PHE A 66 -23.52 -11.49 1.74
C PHE A 66 -22.32 -12.22 1.12
N ALA A 67 -22.27 -13.56 1.18
CA ALA A 67 -21.24 -14.34 0.51
C ALA A 67 -21.28 -14.19 -1.02
N GLU A 68 -22.48 -14.12 -1.61
CA GLU A 68 -22.64 -13.85 -3.04
C GLU A 68 -22.24 -12.42 -3.38
N GLU A 69 -22.59 -11.44 -2.54
CA GLU A 69 -22.19 -10.05 -2.71
C GLU A 69 -20.65 -9.92 -2.70
N LEU A 70 -19.97 -10.56 -1.73
CA LEU A 70 -18.50 -10.57 -1.63
C LEU A 70 -17.82 -11.10 -2.90
N ILE A 71 -18.33 -12.16 -3.52
CA ILE A 71 -17.70 -12.76 -4.70
C ILE A 71 -18.05 -12.04 -6.00
N ARG A 72 -19.15 -11.27 -6.01
CA ARG A 72 -19.62 -10.56 -7.19
C ARG A 72 -18.95 -9.20 -7.38
N GLU A 73 -18.37 -8.62 -6.31
CA GLU A 73 -17.68 -7.32 -6.39
C GLU A 73 -16.47 -7.38 -7.34
N PRO A 74 -16.46 -6.58 -8.42
CA PRO A 74 -15.41 -6.65 -9.43
C PRO A 74 -14.05 -6.23 -8.85
N MET A 75 -13.06 -7.12 -8.89
CA MET A 75 -11.70 -6.86 -8.41
C MET A 75 -11.66 -6.32 -6.98
N ASN A 76 -12.57 -6.83 -6.13
CA ASN A 76 -12.71 -6.40 -4.75
C ASN A 76 -13.30 -7.51 -3.87
N ALA A 77 -13.18 -7.38 -2.57
CA ALA A 77 -13.79 -8.13 -1.49
C ALA A 77 -13.37 -9.60 -1.34
N ALA A 78 -13.50 -10.47 -2.35
CA ALA A 78 -13.16 -11.88 -2.22
C ALA A 78 -12.68 -12.52 -3.52
N SER A 79 -11.71 -13.45 -3.41
CA SER A 79 -11.35 -14.39 -4.49
C SER A 79 -12.24 -15.63 -4.46
N MET A 80 -12.63 -16.06 -3.27
CA MET A 80 -13.57 -17.15 -3.03
C MET A 80 -14.14 -17.06 -1.61
N VAL A 81 -15.30 -17.69 -1.40
CA VAL A 81 -15.94 -17.82 -0.10
C VAL A 81 -16.30 -19.28 0.15
N ILE A 82 -15.81 -19.83 1.25
CA ILE A 82 -16.17 -21.15 1.76
C ILE A 82 -17.10 -20.92 2.95
N SER A 83 -18.35 -21.27 2.83
CA SER A 83 -19.35 -21.03 3.89
C SER A 83 -20.54 -21.97 3.81
N THR A 84 -21.45 -21.87 4.76
CA THR A 84 -22.61 -22.76 4.87
C THR A 84 -23.84 -22.17 4.19
N THR A 85 -24.63 -23.06 3.62
CA THR A 85 -25.95 -22.73 3.03
C THR A 85 -27.12 -22.95 4.00
N ARG A 86 -26.84 -23.59 5.15
CA ARG A 86 -27.87 -23.95 6.15
C ARG A 86 -27.34 -23.70 7.57
N PRO A 87 -28.25 -23.64 8.56
CA PRO A 87 -27.85 -23.67 9.97
C PRO A 87 -27.02 -24.92 10.28
N ILE A 88 -25.99 -24.74 11.09
CA ILE A 88 -25.10 -25.81 11.55
C ILE A 88 -24.96 -25.77 13.07
N THR A 89 -24.54 -26.88 13.65
CA THR A 89 -24.22 -26.94 15.07
C THR A 89 -22.84 -26.37 15.35
N VAL A 90 -22.57 -25.93 16.56
CA VAL A 90 -21.25 -25.45 17.00
C VAL A 90 -20.19 -26.52 16.75
N THR A 91 -20.43 -27.74 17.20
CA THR A 91 -19.47 -28.85 17.07
C THR A 91 -19.19 -29.22 15.61
N GLY A 92 -20.23 -29.23 14.75
CA GLY A 92 -20.04 -29.49 13.31
C GLY A 92 -19.23 -28.39 12.62
N ASN A 93 -19.46 -27.15 13.01
CA ASN A 93 -18.72 -26.01 12.53
C ASN A 93 -17.23 -26.03 12.93
N GLU A 94 -16.95 -26.23 14.21
CA GLU A 94 -15.59 -26.33 14.74
C GLU A 94 -14.83 -27.44 14.01
N ARG A 95 -15.38 -28.64 14.00
CA ARG A 95 -14.72 -29.79 13.39
C ARG A 95 -14.43 -29.61 11.89
N TYR A 96 -15.41 -29.10 11.13
CA TYR A 96 -15.18 -28.83 9.70
C TYR A 96 -14.10 -27.80 9.48
N THR A 97 -14.08 -26.74 10.29
CA THR A 97 -13.08 -25.69 10.17
C THR A 97 -11.69 -26.17 10.58
N GLU A 98 -11.59 -26.97 11.62
CA GLU A 98 -10.33 -27.62 12.03
C GLU A 98 -9.81 -28.54 10.90
N ASP A 99 -10.64 -29.46 10.38
CA ASP A 99 -10.28 -30.36 9.28
C ASP A 99 -9.82 -29.55 8.04
N LEU A 100 -10.48 -28.42 7.76
CA LEU A 100 -10.12 -27.55 6.65
C LEU A 100 -8.74 -26.89 6.85
N PHE A 101 -8.50 -26.33 8.03
CA PHE A 101 -7.21 -25.71 8.34
C PHE A 101 -6.08 -26.75 8.40
N GLU A 102 -6.34 -27.94 8.94
CA GLU A 102 -5.38 -29.05 8.90
C GLU A 102 -5.02 -29.44 7.47
N ALA A 103 -6.02 -29.58 6.60
CA ALA A 103 -5.81 -29.89 5.18
C ALA A 103 -5.04 -28.78 4.45
N ILE A 104 -5.33 -27.52 4.73
CA ILE A 104 -4.66 -26.37 4.10
C ILE A 104 -3.19 -26.25 4.52
N PHE A 105 -2.90 -26.36 5.80
CA PHE A 105 -1.61 -25.94 6.35
C PHE A 105 -0.67 -27.07 6.78
N PHE A 106 -1.22 -28.26 7.11
CA PHE A 106 -0.45 -29.34 7.72
C PHE A 106 -0.43 -30.63 6.90
N ASN A 107 -1.37 -30.82 5.96
CA ASN A 107 -1.40 -32.00 5.09
C ASN A 107 -0.78 -31.68 3.72
N ASN A 108 0.51 -31.91 3.58
CA ASN A 108 1.29 -31.61 2.37
C ASN A 108 0.73 -32.26 1.08
N SER A 109 0.11 -33.43 1.19
CA SER A 109 -0.42 -34.15 0.03
C SER A 109 -1.70 -33.52 -0.54
N VAL A 110 -2.48 -32.89 0.32
CA VAL A 110 -3.75 -32.22 -0.04
C VAL A 110 -3.55 -30.73 -0.34
N SER A 111 -2.66 -30.05 0.40
CA SER A 111 -2.38 -28.62 0.22
C SER A 111 -1.86 -28.25 -1.16
N GLU A 112 -1.30 -29.22 -1.89
CA GLU A 112 -0.86 -29.05 -3.28
C GLU A 112 -2.00 -29.15 -4.30
N SER A 113 -3.18 -29.53 -3.85
CA SER A 113 -4.33 -29.80 -4.69
C SER A 113 -5.12 -28.52 -4.97
N LYS A 114 -5.94 -28.59 -6.01
CA LYS A 114 -6.95 -27.57 -6.29
C LYS A 114 -7.96 -27.51 -5.14
N VAL A 115 -8.49 -26.31 -4.89
CA VAL A 115 -9.43 -26.07 -3.79
C VAL A 115 -10.59 -27.06 -3.77
N GLY A 116 -11.17 -27.39 -4.93
CA GLY A 116 -12.26 -28.37 -5.02
C GLY A 116 -11.86 -29.77 -4.56
N ILE A 117 -10.62 -30.22 -4.84
CA ILE A 117 -10.11 -31.52 -4.37
C ILE A 117 -9.89 -31.50 -2.85
N LEU A 118 -9.33 -30.39 -2.34
CA LEU A 118 -9.13 -30.21 -0.91
C LEU A 118 -10.46 -30.25 -0.15
N LEU A 119 -11.46 -29.50 -0.60
CA LEU A 119 -12.79 -29.51 0.01
C LEU A 119 -13.47 -30.89 -0.08
N GLN A 120 -13.27 -31.61 -1.19
CA GLN A 120 -13.78 -32.97 -1.32
C GLN A 120 -13.15 -33.92 -0.32
N SER A 121 -11.84 -33.78 -0.03
CA SER A 121 -11.12 -34.69 0.90
C SER A 121 -11.61 -34.62 2.35
N ILE A 122 -12.16 -33.48 2.77
CA ILE A 122 -12.67 -33.24 4.13
C ILE A 122 -14.19 -33.41 4.24
N LYS A 123 -14.90 -33.55 3.10
CA LYS A 123 -16.38 -33.55 3.08
C LYS A 123 -17.01 -34.73 3.82
N ASP A 124 -16.32 -35.84 3.93
CA ASP A 124 -16.81 -37.04 4.61
C ASP A 124 -16.55 -37.04 6.13
N GLY A 125 -15.89 -35.98 6.63
CA GLY A 125 -15.47 -35.88 8.04
C GLY A 125 -16.62 -35.66 9.03
N THR A 126 -17.66 -34.94 8.62
CA THR A 126 -18.86 -34.68 9.45
C THR A 126 -20.13 -34.76 8.64
N SER A 127 -21.27 -35.05 9.30
CA SER A 127 -22.60 -35.06 8.68
C SER A 127 -23.01 -33.65 8.19
N GLU A 128 -22.44 -32.61 8.73
CA GLU A 128 -22.75 -31.20 8.41
C GLU A 128 -21.83 -30.63 7.33
N ALA A 129 -20.73 -31.34 6.97
CA ALA A 129 -19.84 -30.93 5.90
C ALA A 129 -20.56 -30.70 4.55
N GLN A 130 -21.69 -31.39 4.33
CA GLN A 130 -22.55 -31.19 3.17
C GLN A 130 -23.15 -29.78 3.04
N TYR A 131 -23.24 -29.03 4.15
CA TYR A 131 -23.76 -27.66 4.15
C TYR A 131 -22.71 -26.61 3.78
N PHE A 132 -21.44 -26.98 3.84
CA PHE A 132 -20.36 -26.10 3.38
C PHE A 132 -20.23 -26.15 1.86
N HIS A 133 -20.20 -24.98 1.25
CA HIS A 133 -20.05 -24.81 -0.19
C HIS A 133 -18.98 -23.79 -0.51
N LEU A 134 -18.41 -23.95 -1.71
CA LEU A 134 -17.48 -23.00 -2.32
C LEU A 134 -18.26 -22.09 -3.27
N LEU A 135 -18.22 -20.80 -3.03
CA LEU A 135 -18.51 -19.76 -4.01
C LEU A 135 -17.15 -19.28 -4.58
N GLY A 136 -16.83 -19.66 -5.81
CA GLY A 136 -15.54 -19.40 -6.45
C GLY A 136 -15.14 -20.52 -7.41
N ASP A 137 -13.91 -20.44 -7.93
CA ASP A 137 -13.38 -21.45 -8.87
C ASP A 137 -12.75 -22.64 -8.13
N PRO A 138 -13.32 -23.87 -8.20
CA PRO A 138 -12.77 -25.05 -7.58
C PRO A 138 -11.44 -25.52 -8.21
N ALA A 139 -11.10 -25.01 -9.40
CA ALA A 139 -9.84 -25.32 -10.06
C ALA A 139 -8.68 -24.46 -9.58
N MET A 140 -8.94 -23.40 -8.81
CA MET A 140 -7.93 -22.54 -8.25
C MET A 140 -7.09 -23.26 -7.21
N GLN A 141 -5.80 -22.98 -7.16
CA GLN A 141 -4.90 -23.41 -6.09
C GLN A 141 -4.83 -22.31 -5.02
N LEU A 142 -4.68 -22.71 -3.77
CA LEU A 142 -4.42 -21.78 -2.69
C LEU A 142 -3.04 -21.14 -2.87
N PRO A 143 -2.91 -19.84 -2.70
CA PRO A 143 -1.63 -19.13 -2.82
C PRO A 143 -0.77 -19.34 -1.55
N ILE A 144 -0.42 -20.58 -1.27
CA ILE A 144 0.42 -20.98 -0.12
C ILE A 144 1.72 -21.54 -0.68
N PRO A 145 2.88 -20.92 -0.39
CA PRO A 145 4.16 -21.42 -0.82
C PRO A 145 4.41 -22.85 -0.32
N LYS A 146 4.82 -23.74 -1.21
CA LYS A 146 5.07 -25.16 -0.93
C LYS A 146 6.49 -25.40 -0.46
N ASP A 147 7.43 -24.73 -1.12
CA ASP A 147 8.84 -24.86 -0.85
C ASP A 147 9.27 -24.07 0.39
N THR A 148 10.31 -24.55 1.04
CA THR A 148 10.89 -23.92 2.22
C THR A 148 12.32 -23.51 1.95
N LEU A 149 12.68 -22.31 2.37
CA LEU A 149 14.06 -21.86 2.38
C LEU A 149 14.87 -22.64 3.41
N VAL A 150 16.12 -22.91 3.09
CA VAL A 150 17.00 -23.70 3.96
C VAL A 150 18.17 -22.87 4.48
N ASN A 151 18.76 -23.32 5.60
CA ASN A 151 19.92 -22.69 6.22
C ASN A 151 19.76 -21.18 6.46
N ILE A 152 18.56 -20.77 6.86
CA ILE A 152 18.34 -19.39 7.23
C ILE A 152 18.95 -19.14 8.61
N ASN A 153 19.83 -18.15 8.66
CA ASN A 153 20.51 -17.73 9.88
C ASN A 153 20.35 -16.22 10.06
N ILE A 154 20.41 -15.78 11.31
CA ILE A 154 20.45 -14.37 11.66
C ILE A 154 21.66 -14.11 12.55
N SER A 155 22.32 -12.99 12.36
CA SER A 155 23.49 -12.57 13.13
C SER A 155 23.36 -11.10 13.52
N PRO A 156 23.58 -10.75 14.80
CA PRO A 156 23.84 -11.67 15.93
C PRO A 156 22.59 -12.48 16.34
N ASP A 157 22.76 -13.56 17.11
CA ASP A 157 21.66 -14.39 17.60
C ASP A 157 20.70 -13.64 18.53
N THR A 158 21.19 -12.61 19.21
CA THR A 158 20.40 -11.65 19.98
C THR A 158 20.45 -10.30 19.28
N LEU A 159 19.31 -9.86 18.76
CA LEU A 159 19.17 -8.55 18.14
C LEU A 159 18.89 -7.50 19.23
N LYS A 160 19.61 -6.39 19.18
CA LYS A 160 19.39 -5.29 20.09
C LYS A 160 18.68 -4.12 19.44
N THR A 161 17.93 -3.38 20.21
CA THR A 161 17.23 -2.18 19.74
C THR A 161 18.23 -1.19 19.11
N LEU A 162 17.83 -0.56 18.00
CA LEU A 162 18.57 0.38 17.17
C LEU A 162 19.79 -0.20 16.45
N GLU A 163 20.19 -1.44 16.75
CA GLU A 163 21.27 -2.15 16.05
C GLU A 163 20.77 -2.85 14.78
N THR A 164 21.70 -3.14 13.87
CA THR A 164 21.42 -3.84 12.62
C THR A 164 21.73 -5.32 12.77
N GLY A 165 20.77 -6.16 12.46
CA GLY A 165 20.95 -7.59 12.25
C GLY A 165 21.13 -7.93 10.77
N THR A 166 21.83 -9.01 10.49
CA THR A 166 21.98 -9.55 9.14
C THR A 166 21.38 -10.94 9.06
N TYR A 167 20.51 -11.18 8.09
CA TYR A 167 20.04 -12.50 7.76
C TYR A 167 20.77 -13.05 6.54
N THR A 168 20.99 -14.36 6.51
CA THR A 168 21.53 -15.11 5.37
C THR A 168 20.76 -16.40 5.19
N GLY A 169 20.74 -16.94 3.97
CA GLY A 169 20.06 -18.19 3.70
C GLY A 169 20.37 -18.74 2.31
N ILE A 170 19.76 -19.87 2.01
CA ILE A 170 19.85 -20.50 0.69
C ILE A 170 18.43 -20.73 0.18
N GLN A 171 18.18 -20.23 -1.02
CA GLN A 171 17.00 -20.58 -1.80
C GLN A 171 17.34 -21.76 -2.72
N ASN A 172 16.41 -22.67 -2.87
CA ASN A 172 16.58 -23.90 -3.65
C ASN A 172 15.48 -24.10 -4.69
N ILE A 173 14.71 -23.02 -4.97
CA ILE A 173 13.55 -23.08 -5.87
C ILE A 173 13.91 -22.73 -7.31
N THR A 174 14.99 -21.96 -7.51
CA THR A 174 15.35 -21.46 -8.85
C THR A 174 16.84 -21.19 -8.98
N ASN A 175 17.31 -21.17 -10.22
CA ASN A 175 18.63 -20.63 -10.59
C ASN A 175 18.53 -19.21 -11.20
N SER A 176 17.35 -18.61 -11.18
CA SER A 176 17.08 -17.30 -11.72
C SER A 176 17.14 -16.23 -10.64
N ALA A 177 17.21 -14.97 -11.07
CA ALA A 177 17.04 -13.83 -10.19
C ALA A 177 15.56 -13.72 -9.75
N GLY A 178 15.35 -13.20 -8.56
CA GLY A 178 14.03 -12.99 -8.00
C GLY A 178 14.02 -11.95 -6.90
N TYR A 179 12.89 -11.83 -6.27
CA TYR A 179 12.70 -10.92 -5.14
C TYR A 179 12.05 -11.64 -3.96
N GLY A 180 12.18 -11.06 -2.80
CA GLY A 180 11.55 -11.56 -1.60
C GLY A 180 11.12 -10.47 -0.65
N TYR A 181 10.34 -10.88 0.32
CA TYR A 181 9.90 -10.08 1.44
C TYR A 181 10.40 -10.67 2.73
N VAL A 182 10.76 -9.82 3.65
CA VAL A 182 11.19 -10.19 4.99
C VAL A 182 10.44 -9.35 6.01
N SER A 183 9.92 -9.99 7.05
CA SER A 183 9.29 -9.33 8.18
C SER A 183 9.84 -9.87 9.49
N LEU A 184 10.22 -8.97 10.40
CA LEU A 184 10.55 -9.30 11.77
C LEU A 184 9.34 -8.93 12.63
N LEU A 185 8.81 -9.92 13.35
CA LEU A 185 7.75 -9.72 14.34
C LEU A 185 8.34 -9.87 15.74
N ASP A 186 7.85 -9.07 16.65
CA ASP A 186 8.15 -9.20 18.08
C ASP A 186 7.60 -10.55 18.64
N ALA A 187 7.86 -10.82 19.88
CA ALA A 187 7.34 -11.98 20.59
C ALA A 187 5.81 -11.99 20.63
N ASP A 188 5.23 -13.18 20.51
CA ASP A 188 3.79 -13.36 20.64
C ASP A 188 3.29 -12.89 22.02
N LYS A 189 2.12 -12.27 22.04
CA LYS A 189 1.45 -11.77 23.25
C LYS A 189 0.32 -12.73 23.65
N ASP A 190 0.43 -13.34 24.82
CA ASP A 190 -0.71 -14.09 25.39
C ASP A 190 -1.68 -13.09 26.02
N ILE A 191 -2.92 -13.17 25.61
CA ILE A 191 -4.00 -12.34 26.09
C ILE A 191 -5.00 -13.22 26.84
N THR A 192 -5.39 -12.79 28.04
CA THR A 192 -6.49 -13.36 28.78
C THR A 192 -7.53 -12.28 29.03
N ARG A 193 -8.75 -12.54 28.64
CA ARG A 193 -9.90 -11.64 28.88
C ARG A 193 -10.94 -12.35 29.67
N GLU A 194 -11.51 -11.65 30.65
CA GLU A 194 -12.64 -12.11 31.45
C GLU A 194 -13.92 -11.45 30.98
N TYR A 195 -14.99 -12.22 30.94
CA TYR A 195 -16.33 -11.78 30.54
C TYR A 195 -17.34 -12.27 31.57
N ASP A 196 -18.18 -11.37 32.06
CA ASP A 196 -19.28 -11.71 32.94
C ASP A 196 -20.54 -11.97 32.11
N ILE A 197 -21.02 -13.21 32.12
CA ILE A 197 -22.23 -13.63 31.42
C ILE A 197 -23.16 -14.26 32.43
N GLN A 198 -24.35 -13.66 32.65
CA GLN A 198 -25.38 -14.15 33.57
C GLN A 198 -24.88 -14.43 34.98
N SER A 199 -24.00 -13.59 35.52
CA SER A 199 -23.40 -13.69 36.85
C SER A 199 -22.32 -14.77 37.00
N GLU A 200 -21.85 -15.35 35.90
CA GLU A 200 -20.66 -16.21 35.84
C GLU A 200 -19.56 -15.55 35.07
N THR A 201 -18.31 -15.66 35.56
CA THR A 201 -17.13 -15.09 34.91
C THR A 201 -16.48 -16.16 34.04
N TYR A 202 -16.36 -15.87 32.75
CA TYR A 202 -15.68 -16.70 31.77
C TYR A 202 -14.33 -16.09 31.41
N SER A 203 -13.30 -16.91 31.34
CA SER A 203 -11.96 -16.50 30.92
C SER A 203 -11.64 -17.07 29.54
N LEU A 204 -11.27 -16.18 28.62
CA LEU A 204 -10.79 -16.55 27.28
C LEU A 204 -9.31 -16.18 27.16
N SER A 205 -8.49 -17.21 26.92
CA SER A 205 -7.05 -17.01 26.65
C SER A 205 -6.76 -17.32 25.19
N TYR A 206 -6.01 -16.42 24.54
CA TYR A 206 -5.55 -16.57 23.16
C TYR A 206 -4.21 -15.86 22.96
N THR A 207 -3.51 -16.24 21.90
CA THR A 207 -2.22 -15.67 21.54
C THR A 207 -2.38 -14.76 20.32
N LEU A 208 -1.87 -13.53 20.40
CA LEU A 208 -1.76 -12.62 19.28
C LEU A 208 -0.31 -12.61 18.77
N PRO A 209 -0.10 -12.47 17.46
CA PRO A 209 1.23 -12.19 16.92
C PRO A 209 1.82 -10.93 17.55
N GLY A 210 3.13 -10.90 17.70
CA GLY A 210 3.85 -9.70 18.12
C GLY A 210 3.75 -8.57 17.08
N ALA A 211 4.08 -7.35 17.50
CA ALA A 211 4.12 -6.19 16.62
C ALA A 211 5.12 -6.38 15.47
N THR A 212 4.87 -5.76 14.34
CA THR A 212 5.83 -5.73 13.24
C THR A 212 6.97 -4.77 13.60
N LEU A 213 8.19 -5.29 13.70
CA LEU A 213 9.40 -4.52 13.97
C LEU A 213 10.09 -4.04 12.70
N PHE A 214 9.98 -4.85 11.63
CA PHE A 214 10.57 -4.56 10.32
C PHE A 214 9.75 -5.26 9.22
N ARG A 215 9.59 -4.58 8.07
CA ARG A 215 8.97 -5.15 6.86
C ARG A 215 9.65 -4.57 5.63
N GLY A 216 10.39 -5.41 4.87
CA GLY A 216 11.16 -4.94 3.73
C GLY A 216 11.20 -5.92 2.57
N GLN A 217 11.76 -5.44 1.47
CA GLN A 217 12.01 -6.21 0.26
C GLN A 217 13.50 -6.47 0.09
N PHE A 218 13.84 -7.61 -0.52
CA PHE A 218 15.19 -7.91 -0.96
C PHE A 218 15.16 -8.57 -2.34
N SER A 219 16.31 -8.52 -3.02
CA SER A 219 16.51 -9.24 -4.28
C SER A 219 17.59 -10.30 -4.13
N PHE A 220 17.52 -11.30 -4.96
CA PHE A 220 18.56 -12.32 -5.11
C PHE A 220 18.82 -12.60 -6.59
N SER A 221 20.05 -12.97 -6.92
CA SER A 221 20.48 -13.31 -8.29
C SER A 221 21.08 -14.70 -8.41
N ASP A 222 21.24 -15.37 -7.29
CA ASP A 222 21.79 -16.74 -7.19
C ASP A 222 21.11 -17.51 -6.04
N LEU A 223 21.68 -18.64 -5.63
CA LEU A 223 21.17 -19.45 -4.54
C LEU A 223 21.28 -18.78 -3.17
N SER A 224 22.14 -17.80 -3.01
CA SER A 224 22.37 -17.12 -1.74
C SER A 224 21.40 -15.95 -1.57
N ILE A 225 20.77 -15.89 -0.42
CA ILE A 225 19.98 -14.74 0.01
C ILE A 225 20.63 -14.09 1.23
N SER A 226 20.65 -12.78 1.25
CA SER A 226 21.12 -12.02 2.39
C SER A 226 20.52 -10.63 2.42
N GLY A 227 20.43 -10.05 3.62
CA GLY A 227 19.99 -8.68 3.79
C GLY A 227 20.11 -8.24 5.24
N GLN A 228 19.65 -7.04 5.50
CA GLN A 228 19.71 -6.42 6.80
C GLN A 228 18.31 -6.15 7.33
N ILE A 229 18.20 -6.10 8.66
CA ILE A 229 17.03 -5.66 9.39
C ILE A 229 17.48 -4.76 10.53
N ARG A 230 16.61 -3.88 10.99
CA ARG A 230 16.87 -3.07 12.17
C ARG A 230 15.70 -3.18 13.14
N VAL A 231 16.02 -3.25 14.43
CA VAL A 231 15.05 -3.37 15.51
C VAL A 231 14.73 -1.99 16.05
N PRO A 232 13.46 -1.57 16.17
CA PRO A 232 13.09 -0.31 16.80
C PRO A 232 13.36 -0.33 18.32
N GLU A 233 13.23 0.81 18.95
CA GLU A 233 13.32 0.93 20.42
C GLU A 233 12.09 0.30 21.11
N ASP A 234 10.93 0.38 20.44
CA ASP A 234 9.67 -0.19 20.90
C ASP A 234 9.63 -1.71 20.69
N ILE A 235 10.12 -2.47 21.66
CA ILE A 235 9.98 -3.93 21.73
C ILE A 235 9.28 -4.33 23.02
N SER A 236 8.69 -5.53 23.03
CA SER A 236 7.96 -6.03 24.20
C SER A 236 8.86 -6.42 25.39
N TYR A 237 10.18 -6.48 25.20
CA TYR A 237 11.13 -7.00 26.21
C TYR A 237 10.72 -8.39 26.77
N SER A 238 10.05 -9.18 25.94
CA SER A 238 9.59 -10.52 26.28
C SER A 238 10.75 -11.51 26.36
N THR A 239 10.60 -12.54 27.19
CA THR A 239 11.48 -13.71 27.19
C THR A 239 11.15 -14.71 26.07
N LYS A 240 9.99 -14.57 25.41
CA LYS A 240 9.63 -15.35 24.25
C LYS A 240 10.40 -14.85 23.02
N PRO A 241 10.72 -15.74 22.07
CA PRO A 241 11.44 -15.33 20.88
C PRO A 241 10.59 -14.50 19.92
N ALA A 242 11.24 -13.62 19.20
CA ALA A 242 10.74 -12.94 18.02
C ALA A 242 10.74 -13.89 16.81
N LYS A 243 10.03 -13.51 15.74
CA LYS A 243 9.87 -14.33 14.53
C LYS A 243 10.36 -13.57 13.31
N LEU A 244 11.19 -14.20 12.47
CA LEU A 244 11.50 -13.74 11.14
C LEU A 244 10.68 -14.54 10.13
N LEU A 245 9.90 -13.85 9.34
CA LEU A 245 9.12 -14.40 8.23
C LEU A 245 9.79 -14.03 6.93
N MET A 246 9.97 -14.98 6.03
CA MET A 246 10.54 -14.74 4.70
C MET A 246 9.66 -15.38 3.63
N TYR A 247 9.53 -14.68 2.51
CA TYR A 247 8.89 -15.15 1.30
C TYR A 247 9.73 -14.75 0.10
N ILE A 248 9.89 -15.67 -0.86
CA ILE A 248 10.58 -15.37 -2.13
C ILE A 248 9.74 -15.82 -3.32
N ASN A 249 9.95 -15.15 -4.45
CA ASN A 249 9.27 -15.41 -5.71
C ASN A 249 10.19 -15.09 -6.89
N ASP A 250 10.16 -15.94 -7.93
CA ASP A 250 10.86 -15.74 -9.21
C ASP A 250 9.89 -15.71 -10.41
N GLU A 251 8.60 -15.40 -10.17
CA GLU A 251 7.48 -15.42 -11.11
C GLU A 251 6.94 -16.83 -11.45
N GLN A 252 7.69 -17.90 -11.20
CA GLN A 252 7.27 -19.28 -11.48
C GLN A 252 7.23 -20.15 -10.21
N ASN A 253 8.13 -19.86 -9.29
CA ASN A 253 8.30 -20.62 -8.06
C ASN A 253 8.28 -19.69 -6.85
N GLU A 254 7.86 -20.24 -5.74
CA GLU A 254 7.79 -19.50 -4.48
C GLU A 254 8.23 -20.39 -3.30
N ALA A 255 8.85 -19.78 -2.31
CA ALA A 255 9.20 -20.45 -1.06
C ALA A 255 9.06 -19.53 0.14
N ARG A 256 8.95 -20.13 1.33
CA ARG A 256 8.84 -19.41 2.60
C ARG A 256 9.80 -19.97 3.65
N ALA A 257 10.08 -19.14 4.65
CA ALA A 257 10.72 -19.60 5.88
C ALA A 257 10.15 -18.87 7.09
N VAL A 258 10.18 -19.53 8.23
CA VAL A 258 9.87 -18.96 9.54
C VAL A 258 10.98 -19.34 10.50
N ILE A 259 11.61 -18.33 11.12
CA ILE A 259 12.52 -18.52 12.26
C ILE A 259 11.84 -17.96 13.49
N ASN A 260 11.70 -18.75 14.52
CA ASN A 260 11.03 -18.41 15.77
C ASN A 260 11.93 -18.56 17.00
N THR A 261 13.23 -18.32 16.84
CA THR A 261 14.24 -18.51 17.88
C THR A 261 15.02 -17.24 18.20
N ILE A 262 14.65 -16.11 17.60
CA ILE A 262 15.38 -14.84 17.67
C ILE A 262 15.14 -14.21 19.04
N GLN A 263 16.23 -13.88 19.75
CA GLN A 263 16.14 -13.12 20.99
C GLN A 263 16.25 -11.63 20.72
N LEU A 264 15.45 -10.84 21.44
CA LEU A 264 15.52 -9.38 21.43
C LEU A 264 16.04 -8.87 22.76
N ALA A 265 16.80 -7.79 22.74
CA ALA A 265 17.31 -7.13 23.94
C ALA A 265 17.40 -5.60 23.73
N GLY A 266 17.47 -4.86 24.83
CA GLY A 266 17.76 -3.43 24.78
C GLY A 266 19.17 -3.18 24.26
N GLY A 267 19.31 -2.19 23.38
CA GLY A 267 20.57 -1.67 22.90
C GLY A 267 21.08 -0.46 23.69
N GLU A 268 22.06 0.24 23.12
CA GLU A 268 22.52 1.50 23.68
C GLU A 268 21.59 2.65 23.34
N ALA A 269 21.42 3.60 24.26
CA ALA A 269 20.61 4.79 24.01
C ALA A 269 21.23 5.64 22.88
N THR A 270 20.40 6.17 22.03
CA THR A 270 20.80 7.10 20.99
C THR A 270 20.73 8.55 21.44
N THR A 271 21.48 9.43 20.78
CA THR A 271 21.39 10.89 20.91
C THR A 271 20.58 11.51 19.77
N ASP A 272 20.00 10.69 18.91
CA ASP A 272 19.15 11.18 17.84
C ASP A 272 17.86 11.81 18.38
N ASN A 273 17.52 13.00 17.84
CA ASN A 273 16.34 13.76 18.20
C ASN A 273 15.58 14.27 16.94
N PHE A 274 15.90 13.69 15.78
CA PHE A 274 15.31 14.09 14.51
C PHE A 274 14.42 12.97 14.00
N GLY A 275 13.16 13.26 13.77
CA GLY A 275 12.26 12.29 13.17
C GLY A 275 12.46 12.15 11.66
N PRO A 276 11.77 11.19 11.03
CA PRO A 276 11.99 10.79 9.65
C PRO A 276 11.67 11.91 8.64
N GLN A 277 12.37 11.89 7.51
CA GLN A 277 12.06 12.76 6.38
C GLN A 277 10.89 12.17 5.60
N ILE A 278 9.88 13.00 5.33
CA ILE A 278 8.69 12.63 4.56
C ILE A 278 8.71 13.42 3.24
N SER A 279 8.48 12.75 2.12
CA SER A 279 8.33 13.37 0.81
C SER A 279 7.23 12.67 0.00
N PHE A 280 6.76 13.35 -1.05
CA PHE A 280 5.65 12.89 -1.87
C PHE A 280 6.11 12.77 -3.32
N GLU A 281 5.68 11.71 -4.00
CA GLU A 281 6.02 11.41 -5.39
C GLU A 281 4.77 10.90 -6.11
N ASN A 282 4.74 11.04 -7.44
CA ASN A 282 3.79 10.30 -8.27
C ASN A 282 4.31 8.88 -8.54
N MET A 283 3.53 8.04 -9.21
CA MET A 283 3.91 6.66 -9.55
C MET A 283 5.18 6.57 -10.43
N ASN A 284 5.52 7.63 -11.16
CA ASN A 284 6.74 7.70 -11.99
C ASN A 284 7.98 8.15 -11.19
N GLY A 285 7.87 8.38 -9.89
CA GLY A 285 8.95 8.83 -9.02
C GLY A 285 9.25 10.32 -9.12
N THR A 286 8.36 11.11 -9.74
CA THR A 286 8.49 12.58 -9.77
C THR A 286 8.07 13.14 -8.43
N ARG A 287 8.94 13.91 -7.79
CA ARG A 287 8.64 14.58 -6.53
C ARG A 287 7.52 15.60 -6.70
N LEU A 288 6.60 15.61 -5.75
CA LEU A 288 5.46 16.51 -5.68
C LEU A 288 5.65 17.51 -4.55
N GLU A 289 5.35 18.76 -4.83
CA GLU A 289 5.33 19.87 -3.86
C GLU A 289 3.90 20.42 -3.73
N ALA A 290 3.71 21.38 -2.83
CA ALA A 290 2.38 21.96 -2.63
C ALA A 290 1.84 22.61 -3.91
N ASP A 291 0.56 22.41 -4.16
CA ASP A 291 -0.19 22.89 -5.33
C ASP A 291 0.15 22.19 -6.67
N ASP A 292 0.99 21.13 -6.64
CA ASP A 292 1.23 20.30 -7.81
C ASP A 292 -0.01 19.47 -8.18
N HIS A 293 0.07 18.83 -9.33
CA HIS A 293 -1.02 18.03 -9.89
C HIS A 293 -0.69 16.54 -9.91
N LEU A 294 -1.63 15.76 -9.39
CA LEU A 294 -1.63 14.30 -9.50
C LEU A 294 -2.65 13.87 -10.57
N ILE A 295 -2.25 13.00 -11.49
CA ILE A 295 -3.14 12.51 -12.55
C ILE A 295 -4.23 11.63 -11.93
N GLU A 296 -5.44 11.70 -12.46
CA GLU A 296 -6.53 10.78 -12.11
C GLU A 296 -6.06 9.34 -12.38
N ASN A 297 -6.29 8.44 -11.44
CA ASN A 297 -5.77 7.06 -11.41
C ASN A 297 -4.27 6.89 -11.03
N ASP A 298 -3.51 7.96 -10.79
CA ASP A 298 -2.22 7.85 -10.14
C ASP A 298 -2.41 7.76 -8.62
N ASN A 299 -1.65 6.87 -7.98
CA ASN A 299 -1.51 6.84 -6.53
C ASN A 299 -0.47 7.87 -6.07
N LEU A 300 -0.64 8.33 -4.85
CA LEU A 300 0.36 9.14 -4.17
C LEU A 300 1.38 8.23 -3.48
N ILE A 301 2.62 8.31 -3.88
CA ILE A 301 3.73 7.63 -3.20
C ILE A 301 4.24 8.51 -2.08
N ILE A 302 4.09 8.03 -0.85
CA ILE A 302 4.60 8.71 0.35
C ILE A 302 5.92 8.04 0.72
N ARG A 303 7.03 8.74 0.49
CA ARG A 303 8.36 8.29 0.88
C ARG A 303 8.69 8.72 2.29
N ILE A 304 9.19 7.78 3.07
CA ILE A 304 9.65 8.04 4.43
C ILE A 304 11.05 7.46 4.56
N SER A 305 11.97 8.26 5.11
CA SER A 305 13.36 7.83 5.27
C SER A 305 13.96 8.36 6.56
N ASP A 306 14.75 7.52 7.22
CA ASP A 306 15.49 7.86 8.42
C ASP A 306 16.75 7.01 8.54
N PRO A 307 17.90 7.56 8.99
CA PRO A 307 19.13 6.79 9.24
C PRO A 307 18.97 5.63 10.23
N LEU A 308 18.08 5.77 11.23
CA LEU A 308 17.76 4.72 12.20
C LEU A 308 16.62 3.80 11.75
N GLY A 309 15.96 4.12 10.63
CA GLY A 309 14.81 3.39 10.12
C GLY A 309 13.48 3.91 10.68
N ILE A 310 12.38 3.30 10.27
CA ILE A 310 11.01 3.73 10.55
C ILE A 310 10.35 2.78 11.53
N ASN A 311 9.70 3.33 12.55
CA ASN A 311 8.95 2.55 13.52
C ASN A 311 7.67 1.97 12.89
N LEU A 312 7.55 0.64 12.91
CA LEU A 312 6.42 -0.11 12.35
C LEU A 312 5.64 -0.87 13.41
N THR A 313 5.89 -0.64 14.69
CA THR A 313 5.30 -1.40 15.79
C THR A 313 3.80 -1.16 15.95
N ASN A 314 3.30 -0.05 15.42
CA ASN A 314 1.90 0.37 15.55
C ASN A 314 1.44 0.49 17.02
N GLU A 315 2.39 0.71 17.93
CA GLU A 315 2.06 0.97 19.34
C GLU A 315 1.30 2.31 19.44
N PRO A 316 0.35 2.42 20.38
CA PRO A 316 -0.47 3.60 20.52
C PRO A 316 0.33 4.89 20.63
N GLY A 317 0.15 5.79 19.67
CA GLY A 317 0.86 7.07 19.57
C GLY A 317 2.08 7.04 18.63
N HIS A 318 2.55 5.87 18.21
CA HIS A 318 3.67 5.71 17.26
C HIS A 318 3.24 5.19 15.89
N GLU A 319 1.96 5.28 15.58
CA GLU A 319 1.43 4.85 14.28
C GLU A 319 1.87 5.79 13.15
N ILE A 320 2.04 5.26 11.94
CA ILE A 320 2.07 6.09 10.74
C ILE A 320 0.63 6.42 10.38
N THR A 321 0.33 7.72 10.30
CA THR A 321 -1.04 8.19 10.03
C THR A 321 -1.10 9.13 8.85
N ILE A 322 -2.19 9.02 8.07
CA ILE A 322 -2.56 9.97 7.04
C ILE A 322 -3.87 10.63 7.45
N THR A 323 -3.84 11.93 7.68
CA THR A 323 -5.02 12.73 8.02
C THR A 323 -5.47 13.51 6.80
N ASN A 324 -6.68 13.27 6.33
CA ASN A 324 -7.34 14.12 5.34
C ASN A 324 -7.88 15.37 6.03
N LEU A 325 -7.24 16.50 5.80
CA LEU A 325 -7.56 17.77 6.46
C LEU A 325 -8.86 18.41 5.95
N ASN A 326 -9.35 17.99 4.77
CA ASN A 326 -10.64 18.44 4.24
C ASN A 326 -11.81 17.74 4.95
N LEU A 327 -11.65 16.47 5.27
CA LEU A 327 -12.68 15.62 5.88
C LEU A 327 -12.52 15.47 7.39
N SER A 328 -11.40 15.92 7.94
CA SER A 328 -11.02 15.76 9.36
C SER A 328 -11.05 14.31 9.83
N ASN A 329 -10.66 13.37 8.95
CA ASN A 329 -10.51 11.96 9.28
C ASN A 329 -9.05 11.53 9.17
N SER A 330 -8.67 10.53 9.97
CA SER A 330 -7.31 9.99 10.01
C SER A 330 -7.35 8.47 9.79
N LEU A 331 -6.41 7.98 9.01
CA LEU A 331 -6.19 6.56 8.74
C LEU A 331 -4.84 6.16 9.32
N ILE A 332 -4.78 5.00 9.95
CA ILE A 332 -3.52 4.34 10.32
C ILE A 332 -3.08 3.52 9.11
N VAL A 333 -1.86 3.77 8.65
CA VAL A 333 -1.27 3.17 7.45
C VAL A 333 0.10 2.54 7.72
N THR A 334 0.41 2.23 8.97
CA THR A 334 1.67 1.59 9.36
C THR A 334 1.86 0.26 8.62
N ASP A 335 0.77 -0.49 8.45
CA ASP A 335 0.80 -1.78 7.76
C ASP A 335 1.00 -1.69 6.24
N ASP A 336 0.80 -0.51 5.67
CA ASP A 336 1.03 -0.25 4.23
C ASP A 336 2.48 0.20 3.94
N PHE A 337 3.26 0.54 4.97
CA PHE A 337 4.66 0.90 4.79
C PHE A 337 5.52 -0.33 4.46
N LEU A 338 6.36 -0.18 3.45
CA LEU A 338 7.31 -1.20 3.03
C LEU A 338 8.67 -0.56 2.74
N TYR A 339 9.72 -1.07 3.38
CA TYR A 339 11.09 -0.66 3.03
C TYR A 339 11.41 -0.98 1.59
N ASP A 340 12.10 -0.09 0.92
CA ASP A 340 12.62 -0.28 -0.44
C ASP A 340 13.55 -1.50 -0.49
N GLN A 341 13.75 -2.00 -1.70
CA GLN A 341 14.59 -3.17 -1.95
C GLN A 341 15.99 -3.01 -1.34
N ASN A 342 16.36 -3.95 -0.48
CA ASN A 342 17.62 -3.99 0.25
C ASN A 342 17.88 -2.76 1.14
N SER A 343 16.85 -2.02 1.55
CA SER A 343 16.96 -0.87 2.43
C SER A 343 16.49 -1.16 3.85
N ILE A 344 17.11 -0.52 4.83
CA ILE A 344 16.70 -0.47 6.25
C ILE A 344 16.46 0.96 6.72
N THR A 345 16.50 1.93 5.80
CA THR A 345 16.43 3.36 6.11
C THR A 345 15.38 4.09 5.31
N THR A 346 14.98 3.57 4.17
CA THR A 346 14.04 4.23 3.24
C THR A 346 12.97 3.26 2.78
N GLY A 347 11.74 3.72 2.74
CA GLY A 347 10.61 2.96 2.24
C GLY A 347 9.47 3.86 1.81
N LYS A 348 8.35 3.26 1.48
CA LYS A 348 7.20 3.96 0.91
C LYS A 348 5.87 3.38 1.34
N ILE A 349 4.85 4.21 1.24
CA ILE A 349 3.45 3.84 1.24
C ILE A 349 2.89 4.19 -0.14
N ASP A 350 2.20 3.26 -0.78
CA ASP A 350 1.43 3.48 -2.00
C ASP A 350 -0.01 3.79 -1.59
N PHE A 351 -0.40 5.07 -1.68
CA PHE A 351 -1.66 5.56 -1.15
C PHE A 351 -2.63 5.91 -2.27
N ASP A 352 -3.73 5.16 -2.36
CA ASP A 352 -4.82 5.43 -3.29
C ASP A 352 -5.67 6.61 -2.80
N ILE A 353 -5.88 7.58 -3.68
CA ILE A 353 -6.66 8.78 -3.39
C ILE A 353 -7.71 8.99 -4.47
N ASN A 354 -8.97 9.14 -4.07
CA ASN A 354 -10.09 9.37 -4.99
C ASN A 354 -10.63 10.80 -4.99
N ASP A 355 -10.13 11.68 -4.12
CA ASP A 355 -10.59 13.05 -3.98
C ASP A 355 -10.03 13.97 -5.06
N LYS A 356 -10.85 14.92 -5.55
CA LYS A 356 -10.44 15.94 -6.55
C LYS A 356 -9.47 16.98 -6.01
N PHE A 357 -9.55 17.29 -4.75
CA PHE A 357 -8.66 18.19 -4.03
C PHE A 357 -8.11 17.48 -2.81
N ILE A 358 -6.81 17.33 -2.79
CA ILE A 358 -6.09 16.55 -1.79
C ILE A 358 -5.42 17.53 -0.82
N HIS A 359 -5.77 17.44 0.46
CA HIS A 359 -5.06 18.14 1.52
C HIS A 359 -4.79 17.16 2.65
N LEU A 360 -3.58 16.63 2.68
CA LEU A 360 -3.18 15.56 3.59
C LEU A 360 -2.09 16.04 4.54
N LYS A 361 -2.11 15.48 5.74
CA LYS A 361 -1.01 15.52 6.69
C LYS A 361 -0.57 14.09 7.00
N VAL A 362 0.70 13.81 6.82
CA VAL A 362 1.34 12.54 7.15
C VAL A 362 2.15 12.71 8.40
N LYS A 363 2.00 11.79 9.35
CA LYS A 363 2.83 11.69 10.55
C LYS A 363 3.51 10.33 10.56
N ALA A 364 4.79 10.29 10.91
CA ALA A 364 5.58 9.07 11.04
C ALA A 364 6.60 9.20 12.17
N TRP A 365 7.12 8.07 12.61
CA TRP A 365 8.09 7.96 13.69
C TRP A 365 9.31 7.17 13.20
N ASP A 366 10.51 7.54 13.67
CA ASP A 366 11.70 6.72 13.48
C ASP A 366 11.77 5.59 14.52
N ASN A 367 12.76 4.73 14.41
CA ASN A 367 12.99 3.64 15.35
C ASN A 367 13.45 4.09 16.74
N ALA A 368 13.84 5.36 16.91
CA ALA A 368 14.18 5.99 18.19
C ALA A 368 13.01 6.82 18.77
N ASN A 369 11.82 6.68 18.21
CA ASN A 369 10.58 7.34 18.65
C ASN A 369 10.57 8.86 18.46
N ASN A 370 11.33 9.40 17.51
CA ASN A 370 11.21 10.81 17.15
C ASN A 370 10.15 10.97 16.05
N PRO A 371 9.18 11.90 16.21
CA PRO A 371 8.13 12.14 15.21
C PRO A 371 8.54 13.12 14.14
N SER A 372 7.93 12.98 12.99
CA SER A 372 7.83 14.03 11.96
C SER A 372 6.43 14.11 11.39
N GLU A 373 6.05 15.33 11.00
CA GLU A 373 4.79 15.58 10.29
C GLU A 373 5.08 16.39 9.01
N LYS A 374 4.36 16.09 7.94
CA LYS A 374 4.41 16.86 6.71
C LYS A 374 3.04 16.96 6.06
N GLU A 375 2.69 18.17 5.64
CA GLU A 375 1.47 18.44 4.89
C GLU A 375 1.77 18.56 3.39
N ILE A 376 0.76 18.20 2.58
CA ILE A 376 0.75 18.43 1.15
C ILE A 376 -0.66 18.79 0.67
N LYS A 377 -0.72 19.74 -0.28
CA LYS A 377 -1.92 20.06 -1.04
C LYS A 377 -1.68 19.73 -2.48
N LEU A 378 -2.58 18.99 -3.11
CA LEU A 378 -2.48 18.59 -4.50
C LEU A 378 -3.84 18.78 -5.19
N PHE A 379 -3.80 18.93 -6.50
CA PHE A 379 -4.97 18.94 -7.35
C PHE A 379 -5.03 17.68 -8.21
N ARG A 380 -6.21 17.07 -8.34
CA ARG A 380 -6.40 15.98 -9.29
C ARG A 380 -6.70 16.52 -10.70
N THR A 381 -6.07 15.91 -11.68
CA THR A 381 -6.26 16.25 -13.10
C THR A 381 -6.73 15.03 -13.85
N GLU A 382 -7.76 15.18 -14.69
CA GLU A 382 -8.30 14.11 -15.54
C GLU A 382 -7.20 13.47 -16.39
N GLU A 383 -7.17 12.16 -16.44
CA GLU A 383 -6.25 11.38 -17.27
C GLU A 383 -6.41 11.76 -18.75
N ASN A 384 -5.30 11.82 -19.47
CA ASN A 384 -5.23 12.16 -20.90
C ASN A 384 -5.72 13.57 -21.29
N LYS A 385 -5.88 14.50 -20.35
CA LYS A 385 -6.24 15.86 -20.65
C LYS A 385 -5.02 16.76 -20.58
N LEU A 386 -4.55 17.21 -21.76
CA LEU A 386 -3.47 18.19 -21.83
C LEU A 386 -3.93 19.53 -21.23
N LYS A 387 -3.25 19.97 -20.17
CA LYS A 387 -3.45 21.27 -19.53
C LYS A 387 -2.11 21.94 -19.26
N ILE A 388 -2.09 23.26 -19.25
CA ILE A 388 -0.94 24.07 -18.84
C ILE A 388 -1.38 24.92 -17.65
N TYR A 389 -0.59 24.97 -16.58
CA TYR A 389 -0.83 25.81 -15.40
C TYR A 389 0.47 26.41 -14.88
N ASN A 390 0.36 27.22 -13.83
CA ASN A 390 1.47 27.88 -13.16
C ASN A 390 2.37 28.63 -14.15
N VAL A 391 1.72 29.29 -15.14
CA VAL A 391 2.44 30.01 -16.19
C VAL A 391 2.83 31.39 -15.72
N PHE A 392 4.11 31.62 -15.59
CA PHE A 392 4.67 32.94 -15.29
C PHE A 392 6.03 33.09 -15.97
N ASN A 393 6.54 34.31 -15.99
CA ASN A 393 7.91 34.57 -16.41
C ASN A 393 8.65 35.35 -15.34
N PHE A 394 9.93 35.01 -15.15
CA PHE A 394 10.79 35.68 -14.18
C PHE A 394 12.22 35.86 -14.74
N PRO A 395 12.83 37.05 -14.55
CA PRO A 395 12.20 38.26 -14.01
C PRO A 395 11.14 38.87 -14.93
N ASN A 396 10.14 39.57 -14.33
CA ASN A 396 9.14 40.38 -15.02
C ASN A 396 8.82 41.60 -14.14
N PRO A 397 9.25 42.81 -14.51
CA PRO A 397 9.95 43.18 -15.76
C PRO A 397 11.36 42.58 -15.87
N PHE A 398 11.83 42.43 -17.12
CA PHE A 398 13.18 41.93 -17.40
C PHE A 398 14.00 42.95 -18.21
N LYS A 399 15.34 42.85 -18.14
CA LYS A 399 16.26 43.71 -18.89
C LYS A 399 16.83 42.99 -20.12
N ASN A 400 17.57 41.94 -19.94
CA ASN A 400 18.26 41.24 -21.02
C ASN A 400 17.71 39.86 -21.33
N LYS A 401 17.14 39.19 -20.33
CA LYS A 401 16.59 37.83 -20.44
C LYS A 401 15.49 37.61 -19.42
N THR A 402 14.60 36.71 -19.74
CA THR A 402 13.59 36.17 -18.83
C THR A 402 13.44 34.68 -19.08
N GLN A 403 12.92 33.94 -18.11
CA GLN A 403 12.56 32.54 -18.22
C GLN A 403 11.04 32.41 -18.14
N PHE A 404 10.46 31.62 -19.01
CA PHE A 404 9.06 31.23 -18.94
C PHE A 404 8.99 29.89 -18.20
N SER A 405 8.29 29.87 -17.08
CA SER A 405 8.08 28.68 -16.27
C SER A 405 6.62 28.27 -16.36
N PHE A 406 6.35 26.99 -16.47
CA PHE A 406 5.00 26.44 -16.55
C PHE A 406 5.02 24.95 -16.25
N GLU A 407 3.86 24.42 -15.92
CA GLU A 407 3.65 22.99 -15.71
C GLU A 407 2.66 22.43 -16.71
N VAL A 408 2.83 21.17 -17.09
CA VAL A 408 2.00 20.47 -18.09
C VAL A 408 1.68 19.05 -17.65
N THR A 409 0.46 18.63 -17.86
CA THR A 409 -0.05 17.32 -17.40
C THR A 409 0.43 16.12 -18.20
N GLN A 410 0.92 16.35 -19.44
CA GLN A 410 1.29 15.29 -20.39
C GLN A 410 2.54 15.69 -21.15
N ASP A 411 3.27 14.72 -21.71
CA ASP A 411 4.35 14.99 -22.66
C ASP A 411 3.80 15.72 -23.89
N PHE A 412 4.50 16.73 -24.38
CA PHE A 412 3.95 17.67 -25.35
C PHE A 412 5.00 18.30 -26.25
N ASP A 413 4.53 18.86 -27.37
CA ASP A 413 5.28 19.81 -28.17
C ASP A 413 4.87 21.23 -27.80
N LEU A 414 5.85 22.10 -27.60
CA LEU A 414 5.66 23.49 -27.20
C LEU A 414 5.91 24.45 -28.35
N LYS A 415 5.03 25.43 -28.48
CA LYS A 415 5.26 26.67 -29.21
C LYS A 415 4.98 27.85 -28.35
N LEU A 416 6.00 28.68 -28.10
CA LEU A 416 5.90 29.98 -27.46
C LEU A 416 6.01 31.09 -28.50
N ASP A 417 4.98 31.91 -28.66
CA ASP A 417 4.96 33.08 -29.53
C ASP A 417 4.88 34.33 -28.68
N VAL A 418 5.79 35.31 -28.89
CA VAL A 418 5.78 36.60 -28.26
C VAL A 418 5.28 37.67 -29.26
N TYR A 419 4.37 38.54 -28.81
CA TYR A 419 3.73 39.56 -29.63
C TYR A 419 3.89 40.95 -29.00
N SER A 420 3.97 41.99 -29.83
CA SER A 420 3.73 43.37 -29.40
C SER A 420 2.25 43.56 -29.05
N LEU A 421 1.91 44.62 -28.31
CA LEU A 421 0.51 45.00 -28.04
C LEU A 421 -0.32 45.19 -29.32
N GLY A 422 0.31 45.60 -30.41
CA GLY A 422 -0.35 45.71 -31.73
C GLY A 422 -0.53 44.41 -32.46
N GLY A 423 -0.24 43.24 -31.83
CA GLY A 423 -0.45 41.92 -32.41
C GLY A 423 0.66 41.41 -33.37
N ARG A 424 1.73 42.21 -33.58
CA ARG A 424 2.86 41.77 -34.41
C ARG A 424 3.67 40.72 -33.66
N ARG A 425 3.91 39.55 -34.26
CA ARG A 425 4.76 38.49 -33.69
C ARG A 425 6.24 38.94 -33.69
N ILE A 426 6.86 38.91 -32.53
CA ILE A 426 8.26 39.33 -32.28
C ILE A 426 9.19 38.12 -32.33
N LYS A 427 8.84 37.04 -31.63
CA LYS A 427 9.64 35.81 -31.54
C LYS A 427 8.73 34.60 -31.54
N SER A 428 9.20 33.49 -32.08
CA SER A 428 8.60 32.19 -31.93
C SER A 428 9.69 31.19 -31.49
N ILE A 429 9.42 30.41 -30.47
CA ILE A 429 10.30 29.38 -29.93
C ILE A 429 9.52 28.06 -29.95
N GLU A 430 10.11 27.03 -30.54
CA GLU A 430 9.51 25.71 -30.59
C GLU A 430 10.43 24.71 -29.89
N LYS A 431 9.85 23.81 -29.11
CA LYS A 431 10.50 22.70 -28.46
C LYS A 431 9.62 21.45 -28.63
N PHE A 432 10.25 20.30 -28.84
CA PHE A 432 9.55 19.05 -29.10
C PHE A 432 9.85 18.05 -27.99
N ASN A 433 8.92 17.17 -27.71
CA ASN A 433 9.02 16.08 -26.73
C ASN A 433 9.44 16.57 -25.34
N LEU A 434 8.82 17.64 -24.86
CA LEU A 434 9.00 18.07 -23.48
C LEU A 434 8.23 17.15 -22.53
N PRO A 435 8.81 16.79 -21.37
CA PRO A 435 8.14 15.91 -20.43
C PRO A 435 6.98 16.61 -19.71
N ALA A 436 6.03 15.84 -19.24
CA ALA A 436 5.04 16.27 -18.25
C ALA A 436 5.73 16.83 -16.99
N GLY A 437 5.01 17.69 -16.24
CA GLY A 437 5.53 18.35 -15.05
C GLY A 437 6.10 19.75 -15.33
N PHE A 438 7.02 20.18 -14.46
CA PHE A 438 7.59 21.53 -14.48
C PHE A 438 8.59 21.71 -15.62
N ASN A 439 8.41 22.78 -16.40
CA ASN A 439 9.25 23.13 -17.54
C ASN A 439 9.69 24.59 -17.48
N VAL A 440 10.89 24.87 -17.97
CA VAL A 440 11.46 26.22 -18.07
C VAL A 440 12.00 26.47 -19.48
N LEU A 441 11.72 27.65 -20.02
CA LEU A 441 12.17 28.07 -21.34
C LEU A 441 12.83 29.46 -21.26
N ASP A 442 14.10 29.55 -21.66
CA ASP A 442 14.83 30.80 -21.68
C ASP A 442 14.51 31.65 -22.91
N TRP A 443 14.42 32.97 -22.70
CA TRP A 443 14.36 33.95 -23.78
C TRP A 443 15.32 35.12 -23.49
N ASN A 444 16.16 35.42 -24.48
CA ASN A 444 17.18 36.47 -24.42
C ASN A 444 16.65 37.90 -24.76
N GLY A 445 15.34 38.11 -24.80
CA GLY A 445 14.76 39.41 -25.10
C GLY A 445 15.05 39.90 -26.51
N ARG A 446 15.31 39.01 -27.48
CA ARG A 446 15.59 39.41 -28.87
C ARG A 446 14.47 38.92 -29.80
N ASP A 447 14.29 39.69 -30.88
CA ASP A 447 13.30 39.37 -31.93
C ASP A 447 13.76 38.17 -32.80
N ALA A 448 12.99 37.87 -33.86
CA ALA A 448 13.31 36.77 -34.78
C ALA A 448 14.57 37.00 -35.61
N PHE A 449 15.08 38.24 -35.65
CA PHE A 449 16.29 38.66 -36.37
C PHE A 449 17.46 38.92 -35.41
N GLU A 450 17.34 38.49 -34.13
CA GLU A 450 18.32 38.69 -33.06
C GLU A 450 18.58 40.16 -32.68
N ASN A 451 17.68 41.11 -33.06
CA ASN A 451 17.72 42.48 -32.58
C ASN A 451 17.11 42.58 -31.19
N GLU A 452 17.61 43.53 -30.38
CA GLU A 452 17.01 43.87 -29.08
C GLU A 452 15.61 44.46 -29.27
N ILE A 453 14.67 44.00 -28.46
CA ILE A 453 13.31 44.54 -28.48
C ILE A 453 13.24 45.87 -27.73
N ALA A 454 12.35 46.77 -28.15
CA ALA A 454 12.12 48.05 -27.49
C ALA A 454 11.55 47.84 -26.06
N ASN A 455 11.75 48.85 -25.20
CA ASN A 455 11.08 48.93 -23.92
C ASN A 455 9.57 48.91 -24.10
N GLY A 456 8.88 48.13 -23.31
CA GLY A 456 7.43 48.05 -23.41
C GLY A 456 6.83 46.76 -22.87
N VAL A 457 5.53 46.63 -23.07
CA VAL A 457 4.73 45.48 -22.68
C VAL A 457 4.53 44.60 -23.91
N TYR A 458 4.72 43.32 -23.71
CA TYR A 458 4.53 42.27 -24.71
C TYR A 458 3.54 41.24 -24.19
N ILE A 459 2.95 40.49 -25.10
CA ILE A 459 2.05 39.39 -24.79
C ILE A 459 2.72 38.12 -25.29
N TYR A 460 2.84 37.11 -24.49
CA TYR A 460 3.27 35.81 -24.97
C TYR A 460 2.12 34.80 -24.91
N ARG A 461 2.14 33.88 -25.84
CA ARG A 461 1.19 32.80 -25.94
C ARG A 461 1.94 31.47 -25.94
N LEU A 462 1.64 30.66 -24.98
CA LEU A 462 2.05 29.25 -24.92
C LEU A 462 1.01 28.37 -25.62
N LYS A 463 1.47 27.49 -26.46
CA LYS A 463 0.68 26.45 -27.08
C LYS A 463 1.36 25.12 -26.81
N ALA A 464 0.70 24.27 -26.04
CA ALA A 464 1.09 22.88 -25.90
C ALA A 464 0.24 22.01 -26.82
N LYS A 465 0.86 21.10 -27.52
CA LYS A 465 0.21 20.21 -28.49
C LYS A 465 0.64 18.77 -28.25
N MET A 466 -0.34 17.89 -28.18
CA MET A 466 -0.21 16.46 -28.36
C MET A 466 -0.79 16.06 -29.72
N VAL A 467 -0.67 14.78 -30.09
CA VAL A 467 -1.24 14.25 -31.35
C VAL A 467 -2.73 14.56 -31.48
N THR A 468 -3.47 14.51 -30.37
CA THR A 468 -4.94 14.64 -30.34
C THR A 468 -5.46 15.88 -29.65
N GLN A 469 -4.61 16.66 -28.96
CA GLN A 469 -5.03 17.78 -28.10
C GLN A 469 -4.16 19.02 -28.32
N LEU A 470 -4.77 20.20 -28.15
CA LEU A 470 -4.11 21.50 -28.25
C LEU A 470 -4.60 22.41 -27.15
N TYR A 471 -3.69 22.93 -26.33
CA TYR A 471 -3.97 23.85 -25.24
C TYR A 471 -3.27 25.20 -25.46
N HIS A 472 -3.93 26.30 -25.08
CA HIS A 472 -3.41 27.66 -25.22
C HIS A 472 -3.56 28.45 -23.94
N ILE A 473 -2.53 29.23 -23.59
CA ILE A 473 -2.60 30.24 -22.53
C ILE A 473 -1.95 31.55 -23.01
N LEU A 474 -2.46 32.68 -22.53
CA LEU A 474 -2.02 34.01 -22.92
C LEU A 474 -1.64 34.79 -21.66
N VAL A 475 -0.41 35.31 -21.62
CA VAL A 475 0.13 36.02 -20.45
C VAL A 475 0.90 37.27 -20.89
N VAL A 476 1.04 38.24 -20.00
CA VAL A 476 1.72 39.51 -20.25
C VAL A 476 3.13 39.48 -19.71
N VAL A 477 4.10 39.98 -20.50
CA VAL A 477 5.49 40.17 -20.10
C VAL A 477 5.92 41.59 -20.37
N GLN A 478 6.69 42.20 -19.48
CA GLN A 478 7.19 43.58 -19.63
C GLN A 478 8.71 43.60 -19.79
N ASN A 479 9.20 44.29 -20.82
CA ASN A 479 10.63 44.58 -21.02
C ASN A 479 10.93 46.04 -20.61
N ILE A 480 11.96 46.22 -19.80
CA ILE A 480 12.49 47.52 -19.37
C ILE A 480 14.00 47.50 -19.55
N ASN A 481 14.49 48.11 -20.63
CA ASN A 481 15.91 48.45 -20.81
C ASN A 481 16.10 49.92 -20.40
N GLU A 482 17.02 50.20 -19.48
CA GLU A 482 17.47 51.55 -19.19
C GLU A 482 18.51 51.99 -20.22
#